data_89d031b8e63644d22e953c84b59dfd92
#
_entry.id   89d031b8e63644d22e953c84b59dfd92
#
_cell.length_a   1.000
_cell.length_b   1.000
_cell.length_c   1.000
_cell.angle_alpha   90.00
_cell.angle_beta   90.00
_cell.angle_gamma   90.00
#
_symmetry.space_group_name_H-M   'P 1'
#
loop_
_entity.id
_entity.type
_entity.pdbx_description
1 polymer ?
#
loop_
_entity_poly.entity_id
_entity_poly.type
_entity_poly.pdbx_seq_one_letter_code
_entity_poly.pdbx_strand_id
1 'polypeptide(L)'
;MLFLCLYGKMNETKWNLGRNDMKTISTLKKINHLLTEQFAIDYGCTVEDFCSKETLVTELRPNDRARKREELGVLSMLSFHGKLVIAAAPELMDWSRSVLAKHCSAEWCFEAGTLISIDHKLQEFGYEIDQAHLFFTPRFSVPAPVHPVRFLHSAEIAELEDDERIDEAFLFEDYIEDVLGTAIYDDAETLLAVAGATANSERMWEMGVNSFAEGKGYAVSVLSALTQEILNQEKVPYSGTALSHTASQNVSLRAGLVPTFCELTTKKST
;
A
#
# COMPACT_ATOMS: atom_id res chain seq x y z
N MET A 1 1.36 15.47 22.96
CA MET A 1 0.39 14.54 23.55
C MET A 1 -0.18 13.55 22.51
N LEU A 2 -0.22 13.87 21.21
CA LEU A 2 -0.68 12.99 20.12
C LEU A 2 0.18 11.72 19.88
N PHE A 3 1.44 11.73 20.27
CA PHE A 3 2.38 10.63 19.98
C PHE A 3 2.21 9.37 20.84
N LEU A 4 1.40 9.39 21.87
CA LEU A 4 1.22 8.26 22.80
C LEU A 4 0.06 7.33 22.44
N CYS A 5 -0.86 7.75 21.57
CA CYS A 5 -2.03 6.94 21.21
C CYS A 5 -1.73 5.79 20.21
N LEU A 6 -0.73 5.95 19.35
CA LEU A 6 -0.40 4.97 18.31
C LEU A 6 0.50 3.81 18.79
N TYR A 7 1.06 3.92 19.99
CA TYR A 7 1.87 2.86 20.60
C TYR A 7 1.27 2.49 21.96
N GLY A 8 0.48 1.41 21.98
CA GLY A 8 0.12 0.73 23.23
C GLY A 8 1.39 0.48 24.05
N LYS A 9 1.31 0.63 25.39
CA LYS A 9 2.42 0.50 26.34
C LYS A 9 3.34 -0.68 26.00
N MET A 10 4.40 -0.41 25.26
CA MET A 10 5.54 -1.33 25.20
C MET A 10 6.33 -1.16 26.51
N ASN A 11 6.43 -2.25 27.29
CA ASN A 11 7.32 -2.30 28.46
C ASN A 11 8.72 -1.87 28.04
N GLU A 12 9.27 -0.92 28.79
CA GLU A 12 10.65 -0.46 28.67
C GLU A 12 11.62 -1.59 29.08
N THR A 13 11.85 -2.53 28.18
CA THR A 13 13.07 -3.32 28.22
C THR A 13 14.15 -2.45 27.60
N LYS A 14 15.09 -1.95 28.42
CA LYS A 14 16.27 -1.22 28.00
C LYS A 14 17.11 -2.10 27.05
N TRP A 15 16.88 -1.96 25.76
CA TRP A 15 17.83 -2.41 24.75
C TRP A 15 18.82 -1.28 24.51
N ASN A 16 20.12 -1.58 24.63
CA ASN A 16 21.21 -0.68 24.22
C ASN A 16 21.20 -0.59 22.69
N LEU A 17 20.39 0.31 22.14
CA LEU A 17 20.29 0.57 20.72
C LEU A 17 21.38 1.55 20.30
N GLY A 18 22.24 1.14 19.38
CA GLY A 18 23.30 2.00 18.81
C GLY A 18 22.75 3.19 18.02
N ARG A 19 23.60 4.15 17.62
CA ARG A 19 23.18 5.38 16.90
C ARG A 19 22.38 5.14 15.59
N ASN A 20 22.56 3.97 14.96
CA ASN A 20 21.78 3.60 13.75
C ASN A 20 20.32 3.28 14.07
N ASP A 21 20.05 2.72 15.24
CA ASP A 21 18.71 2.32 15.64
C ASP A 21 17.80 3.52 15.97
N MET A 22 18.37 4.64 16.43
CA MET A 22 17.60 5.88 16.64
C MET A 22 17.10 6.51 15.34
N LYS A 23 17.84 6.40 14.22
CA LYS A 23 17.39 6.83 12.90
C LYS A 23 16.21 5.99 12.42
N THR A 24 16.28 4.69 12.59
CA THR A 24 15.22 3.74 12.20
C THR A 24 13.91 4.03 12.94
N ILE A 25 13.95 4.22 14.26
CA ILE A 25 12.74 4.57 15.06
C ILE A 25 12.13 5.90 14.60
N SER A 26 12.94 6.90 14.31
CA SER A 26 12.50 8.20 13.79
C SER A 26 11.79 8.05 12.41
N THR A 27 12.35 7.22 11.53
CA THR A 27 11.80 6.95 10.20
C THR A 27 10.46 6.22 10.29
N LEU A 28 10.32 5.21 11.14
CA LEU A 28 9.07 4.48 11.38
C LEU A 28 7.95 5.38 11.87
N LYS A 29 8.25 6.27 12.85
CA LYS A 29 7.27 7.23 13.35
C LYS A 29 6.80 8.16 12.23
N LYS A 30 7.71 8.61 11.37
CA LYS A 30 7.39 9.47 10.24
C LYS A 30 6.51 8.74 9.21
N ILE A 31 6.86 7.49 8.86
CA ILE A 31 6.06 6.66 7.95
C ILE A 31 4.65 6.48 8.49
N ASN A 32 4.49 6.02 9.73
CA ASN A 32 3.17 5.82 10.33
C ASN A 32 2.36 7.12 10.41
N HIS A 33 3.00 8.25 10.67
CA HIS A 33 2.33 9.54 10.67
C HIS A 33 1.82 9.92 9.28
N LEU A 34 2.65 9.81 8.24
CA LEU A 34 2.26 10.11 6.86
C LEU A 34 1.16 9.17 6.35
N LEU A 35 1.24 7.86 6.70
CA LEU A 35 0.17 6.90 6.41
C LEU A 35 -1.15 7.32 7.05
N THR A 36 -1.13 7.66 8.35
CA THR A 36 -2.34 8.06 9.08
C THR A 36 -2.94 9.35 8.50
N GLU A 37 -2.11 10.34 8.15
CA GLU A 37 -2.57 11.58 7.49
C GLU A 37 -3.21 11.28 6.13
N GLN A 38 -2.59 10.41 5.31
CA GLN A 38 -3.16 10.07 4.01
C GLN A 38 -4.46 9.29 4.15
N PHE A 39 -4.50 8.28 5.03
CA PHE A 39 -5.72 7.51 5.28
C PHE A 39 -6.87 8.36 5.84
N ALA A 40 -6.57 9.37 6.66
CA ALA A 40 -7.58 10.32 7.11
C ALA A 40 -8.22 11.09 5.94
N ILE A 41 -7.42 11.45 4.94
CA ILE A 41 -7.90 12.09 3.70
C ILE A 41 -8.70 11.10 2.85
N ASP A 42 -8.16 9.90 2.61
CA ASP A 42 -8.78 8.86 1.76
C ASP A 42 -10.14 8.43 2.27
N TYR A 43 -10.28 8.34 3.59
CA TYR A 43 -11.49 7.84 4.25
C TYR A 43 -12.37 8.92 4.87
N GLY A 44 -12.08 10.22 4.62
CA GLY A 44 -12.90 11.35 5.09
C GLY A 44 -13.05 11.40 6.60
N CYS A 45 -11.98 11.11 7.35
CA CYS A 45 -11.93 11.15 8.81
C CYS A 45 -10.75 12.00 9.31
N THR A 46 -10.46 11.98 10.60
CA THR A 46 -9.36 12.72 11.20
C THR A 46 -8.23 11.79 11.65
N VAL A 47 -7.02 12.33 11.83
CA VAL A 47 -5.88 11.59 12.39
C VAL A 47 -6.20 11.09 13.80
N GLU A 48 -6.97 11.83 14.58
CA GLU A 48 -7.41 11.49 15.93
C GLU A 48 -8.31 10.25 15.95
N ASP A 49 -9.10 10.00 14.91
CA ASP A 49 -9.96 8.83 14.80
C ASP A 49 -9.16 7.52 14.81
N PHE A 50 -7.91 7.54 14.37
CA PHE A 50 -7.00 6.40 14.44
C PHE A 50 -6.44 6.11 15.85
N CYS A 51 -6.68 6.98 16.83
CA CYS A 51 -6.34 6.72 18.23
C CYS A 51 -7.35 5.78 18.92
N SER A 52 -8.55 5.62 18.36
CA SER A 52 -9.56 4.67 18.83
C SER A 52 -9.54 3.41 17.97
N LYS A 53 -9.76 2.25 18.60
CA LYS A 53 -9.94 0.97 17.91
C LYS A 53 -11.38 0.65 17.52
N GLU A 54 -12.32 1.52 17.86
CA GLU A 54 -13.71 1.37 17.45
C GLU A 54 -13.82 1.50 15.93
N THR A 55 -14.63 0.65 15.31
CA THR A 55 -14.89 0.72 13.86
C THR A 55 -15.55 2.06 13.53
N LEU A 56 -15.01 2.75 12.53
CA LEU A 56 -15.52 4.03 12.03
C LEU A 56 -16.20 3.81 10.67
N VAL A 57 -17.39 4.38 10.49
CA VAL A 57 -18.10 4.41 9.19
C VAL A 57 -18.23 5.85 8.74
N THR A 58 -17.66 6.17 7.59
CA THR A 58 -17.68 7.49 6.96
C THR A 58 -18.42 7.44 5.64
N GLU A 59 -18.79 8.59 5.11
CA GLU A 59 -19.36 8.67 3.76
C GLU A 59 -18.23 8.74 2.72
N LEU A 60 -18.29 7.85 1.74
CA LEU A 60 -17.36 7.83 0.61
C LEU A 60 -17.65 9.01 -0.32
N ARG A 61 -16.69 9.92 -0.45
CA ARG A 61 -16.81 11.12 -1.28
C ARG A 61 -15.56 11.31 -2.12
N PRO A 62 -15.68 11.82 -3.36
CA PRO A 62 -14.52 12.26 -4.13
C PRO A 62 -13.69 13.29 -3.35
N ASN A 63 -12.37 13.15 -3.41
CA ASN A 63 -11.43 14.07 -2.78
C ASN A 63 -10.14 14.12 -3.59
N ASP A 64 -9.80 15.27 -4.15
CA ASP A 64 -8.62 15.46 -5.01
C ASP A 64 -7.28 15.20 -4.30
N ARG A 65 -7.27 15.14 -2.96
CA ARG A 65 -6.10 14.84 -2.16
C ARG A 65 -6.01 13.38 -1.74
N ALA A 66 -7.07 12.60 -1.98
CA ALA A 66 -7.06 11.15 -1.75
C ALA A 66 -6.12 10.45 -2.73
N ARG A 67 -5.75 9.22 -2.39
CA ARG A 67 -4.99 8.37 -3.32
C ARG A 67 -5.81 8.18 -4.59
N LYS A 68 -5.15 8.39 -5.73
CA LYS A 68 -5.76 8.20 -7.05
C LYS A 68 -6.11 6.73 -7.25
N ARG A 69 -7.24 6.49 -7.88
CA ARG A 69 -7.77 5.17 -8.27
C ARG A 69 -8.49 5.32 -9.59
N GLU A 70 -8.55 4.28 -10.37
CA GLU A 70 -9.33 4.26 -11.62
C GLU A 70 -10.81 4.54 -11.35
N GLU A 71 -11.38 3.84 -10.37
CA GLU A 71 -12.75 4.06 -9.91
C GLU A 71 -12.80 4.30 -8.39
N LEU A 72 -13.70 5.17 -7.95
CA LEU A 72 -13.94 5.37 -6.52
C LEU A 72 -14.72 4.20 -5.89
N GLY A 73 -15.56 3.52 -6.69
CA GLY A 73 -16.46 2.48 -6.22
C GLY A 73 -17.56 3.00 -5.30
N VAL A 74 -18.16 2.12 -4.50
CA VAL A 74 -19.25 2.45 -3.55
C VAL A 74 -18.92 2.05 -2.10
N LEU A 75 -17.87 1.25 -1.90
CA LEU A 75 -17.38 0.82 -0.58
C LEU A 75 -15.86 0.71 -0.61
N SER A 76 -15.22 1.21 0.42
CA SER A 76 -13.81 0.97 0.68
C SER A 76 -13.59 0.69 2.16
N MET A 77 -12.73 -0.28 2.48
CA MET A 77 -12.44 -0.68 3.85
C MET A 77 -10.94 -0.69 4.09
N LEU A 78 -10.50 -0.12 5.20
CA LEU A 78 -9.11 -0.10 5.65
C LEU A 78 -8.99 -0.75 7.02
N SER A 79 -8.12 -1.76 7.13
CA SER A 79 -7.63 -2.26 8.41
C SER A 79 -6.18 -1.79 8.61
N PHE A 80 -5.97 -0.95 9.61
CA PHE A 80 -4.67 -0.36 9.92
C PHE A 80 -4.45 -0.22 11.43
N HIS A 81 -3.40 -0.86 11.97
CA HIS A 81 -3.06 -0.82 13.39
C HIS A 81 -4.21 -1.18 14.35
N GLY A 82 -5.07 -2.12 13.96
CA GLY A 82 -6.23 -2.56 14.75
C GLY A 82 -7.41 -1.59 14.70
N LYS A 83 -7.38 -0.60 13.79
CA LYS A 83 -8.51 0.27 13.43
C LYS A 83 -9.14 -0.25 12.14
N LEU A 84 -10.46 -0.36 12.13
CA LEU A 84 -11.24 -0.54 10.90
C LEU A 84 -11.93 0.77 10.55
N VAL A 85 -11.70 1.25 9.33
CA VAL A 85 -12.44 2.38 8.75
C VAL A 85 -13.18 1.87 7.51
N ILE A 86 -14.44 2.20 7.41
CA ILE A 86 -15.33 1.85 6.30
C ILE A 86 -15.85 3.13 5.69
N ALA A 87 -15.47 3.44 4.45
CA ALA A 87 -16.06 4.52 3.68
C ALA A 87 -17.11 3.92 2.73
N ALA A 88 -18.35 4.38 2.82
CA ALA A 88 -19.48 3.84 2.08
C ALA A 88 -20.25 4.95 1.36
N ALA A 89 -20.73 4.66 0.14
CA ALA A 89 -21.68 5.52 -0.55
C ALA A 89 -23.00 5.65 0.24
N PRO A 90 -23.77 6.73 0.06
CA PRO A 90 -24.98 7.00 0.85
C PRO A 90 -25.94 5.80 0.96
N GLU A 91 -26.14 5.08 -0.13
CA GLU A 91 -27.01 3.89 -0.22
C GLU A 91 -26.55 2.70 0.61
N LEU A 92 -25.25 2.61 0.93
CA LEU A 92 -24.65 1.54 1.74
C LEU A 92 -24.41 1.95 3.22
N MET A 93 -24.62 3.23 3.57
CA MET A 93 -24.28 3.75 4.90
C MET A 93 -25.00 3.01 6.04
N ASP A 94 -26.31 2.80 5.92
CA ASP A 94 -27.11 2.16 6.97
C ASP A 94 -26.71 0.70 7.16
N TRP A 95 -26.47 -0.02 6.07
CA TRP A 95 -25.98 -1.38 6.12
C TRP A 95 -24.58 -1.45 6.70
N SER A 96 -23.69 -0.57 6.29
CA SER A 96 -22.32 -0.51 6.83
C SER A 96 -22.29 -0.26 8.34
N ARG A 97 -23.16 0.63 8.85
CA ARG A 97 -23.29 0.90 10.30
C ARG A 97 -23.97 -0.22 11.08
N SER A 98 -25.03 -0.80 10.52
CA SER A 98 -25.88 -1.77 11.22
C SER A 98 -25.37 -3.22 11.13
N VAL A 99 -24.60 -3.54 10.08
CA VAL A 99 -24.08 -4.89 9.82
C VAL A 99 -22.55 -4.91 9.90
N LEU A 100 -21.84 -4.25 8.99
CA LEU A 100 -20.38 -4.37 8.92
C LEU A 100 -19.71 -3.91 10.23
N ALA A 101 -20.01 -2.69 10.70
CA ALA A 101 -19.36 -2.14 11.90
C ALA A 101 -19.66 -2.94 13.19
N LYS A 102 -20.76 -3.71 13.22
CA LYS A 102 -21.13 -4.51 14.39
C LYS A 102 -20.53 -5.93 14.37
N HIS A 103 -20.28 -6.46 13.18
CA HIS A 103 -19.88 -7.86 13.02
C HIS A 103 -18.43 -8.03 12.52
N CYS A 104 -17.78 -6.95 12.13
CA CYS A 104 -16.38 -6.95 11.67
C CYS A 104 -15.47 -6.23 12.65
N SER A 105 -14.36 -6.86 13.01
CA SER A 105 -13.22 -6.19 13.65
C SER A 105 -12.09 -6.00 12.64
N ALA A 106 -11.15 -5.12 12.94
CA ALA A 106 -10.01 -4.84 12.08
C ALA A 106 -9.19 -6.11 11.74
N GLU A 107 -9.12 -7.07 12.68
CA GLU A 107 -8.35 -8.30 12.52
C GLU A 107 -9.05 -9.36 11.66
N TRP A 108 -10.39 -9.33 11.56
CA TRP A 108 -11.19 -10.38 10.92
C TRP A 108 -12.08 -9.90 9.78
N CYS A 109 -11.97 -8.61 9.39
CA CYS A 109 -12.84 -8.03 8.36
C CYS A 109 -12.60 -8.60 6.94
N PHE A 110 -11.50 -9.30 6.70
CA PHE A 110 -11.16 -9.92 5.41
C PHE A 110 -11.31 -11.45 5.40
N GLU A 111 -12.05 -12.00 6.37
CA GLU A 111 -12.42 -13.42 6.36
C GLU A 111 -13.42 -13.73 5.23
N ALA A 112 -13.34 -14.94 4.67
CA ALA A 112 -14.13 -15.36 3.53
C ALA A 112 -15.65 -15.11 3.69
N GLY A 113 -16.18 -15.39 4.88
CA GLY A 113 -17.61 -15.17 5.19
C GLY A 113 -17.99 -13.68 5.11
N THR A 114 -17.13 -12.80 5.57
CA THR A 114 -17.32 -11.34 5.49
C THR A 114 -17.25 -10.87 4.05
N LEU A 115 -16.24 -11.31 3.28
CA LEU A 115 -16.09 -10.94 1.87
C LEU A 115 -17.29 -11.38 1.04
N ILE A 116 -17.80 -12.61 1.24
CA ILE A 116 -19.01 -13.11 0.56
C ILE A 116 -20.24 -12.24 0.92
N SER A 117 -20.38 -11.85 2.20
CA SER A 117 -21.50 -11.00 2.62
C SER A 117 -21.43 -9.60 2.00
N ILE A 118 -20.22 -9.05 1.88
CA ILE A 118 -19.97 -7.76 1.22
C ILE A 118 -20.31 -7.87 -0.26
N ASP A 119 -19.79 -8.88 -0.94
CA ASP A 119 -20.00 -9.06 -2.38
C ASP A 119 -21.48 -9.25 -2.73
N HIS A 120 -22.22 -10.08 -1.98
CA HIS A 120 -23.67 -10.22 -2.15
C HIS A 120 -24.41 -8.89 -1.97
N LYS A 121 -23.95 -8.04 -1.02
CA LYS A 121 -24.57 -6.73 -0.82
C LYS A 121 -24.27 -5.77 -1.94
N LEU A 122 -23.04 -5.78 -2.46
CA LEU A 122 -22.62 -4.94 -3.58
C LEU A 122 -23.41 -5.26 -4.87
N GLN A 123 -23.65 -6.55 -5.13
CA GLN A 123 -24.42 -7.01 -6.29
C GLN A 123 -25.84 -6.44 -6.34
N GLU A 124 -26.47 -6.12 -5.20
CA GLU A 124 -27.77 -5.44 -5.17
C GLU A 124 -27.72 -4.05 -5.81
N PHE A 125 -26.53 -3.46 -5.94
CA PHE A 125 -26.28 -2.12 -6.48
C PHE A 125 -25.50 -2.15 -7.80
N GLY A 126 -25.20 -3.34 -8.35
CA GLY A 126 -24.43 -3.50 -9.59
C GLY A 126 -22.93 -3.27 -9.40
N TYR A 127 -22.42 -3.60 -8.22
CA TYR A 127 -20.99 -3.54 -7.89
C TYR A 127 -20.47 -4.89 -7.40
N GLU A 128 -19.16 -5.04 -7.41
CA GLU A 128 -18.44 -6.22 -6.92
C GLU A 128 -17.18 -5.79 -6.17
N ILE A 129 -16.57 -6.71 -5.42
CA ILE A 129 -15.25 -6.48 -4.84
C ILE A 129 -14.24 -6.43 -5.98
N ASP A 130 -13.48 -5.35 -6.06
CA ASP A 130 -12.35 -5.22 -6.98
C ASP A 130 -11.10 -5.88 -6.39
N GLN A 131 -10.68 -5.42 -5.22
CA GLN A 131 -9.48 -5.89 -4.53
C GLN A 131 -9.72 -6.09 -3.04
N ALA A 132 -9.04 -7.09 -2.47
CA ALA A 132 -8.91 -7.29 -1.03
C ALA A 132 -7.45 -7.66 -0.76
N HIS A 133 -6.57 -6.68 -0.68
CA HIS A 133 -5.14 -6.84 -0.71
C HIS A 133 -4.47 -6.52 0.63
N LEU A 134 -3.33 -7.18 0.84
CA LEU A 134 -2.38 -6.89 1.89
C LEU A 134 -1.30 -5.95 1.35
N PHE A 135 -1.05 -4.87 2.08
CA PHE A 135 -0.07 -3.85 1.70
C PHE A 135 1.12 -3.82 2.64
N PHE A 136 2.29 -3.65 2.03
CA PHE A 136 3.60 -3.65 2.67
C PHE A 136 4.20 -2.25 2.63
N THR A 137 4.82 -1.81 3.73
CA THR A 137 5.58 -0.56 3.80
C THR A 137 6.91 -0.79 4.52
N PRO A 138 7.90 0.08 4.39
CA PRO A 138 9.16 -0.05 5.12
C PRO A 138 8.95 0.03 6.63
N ARG A 139 9.52 -0.91 7.37
CA ARG A 139 9.49 -0.90 8.84
C ARG A 139 10.86 -0.78 9.48
N PHE A 140 11.87 -1.37 8.87
CA PHE A 140 13.25 -1.36 9.34
C PHE A 140 14.18 -0.73 8.29
N SER A 141 15.47 -0.87 8.47
CA SER A 141 16.40 -0.43 7.44
C SER A 141 16.16 -1.21 6.14
N VAL A 142 15.98 -0.50 5.05
CA VAL A 142 15.91 -1.09 3.72
C VAL A 142 17.30 -1.64 3.38
N PRO A 143 17.44 -2.92 2.99
CA PRO A 143 18.73 -3.49 2.63
C PRO A 143 19.27 -2.82 1.37
N ALA A 144 20.58 -2.67 1.29
CA ALA A 144 21.22 -2.24 0.07
C ALA A 144 21.00 -3.26 -1.05
N PRO A 145 20.81 -2.82 -2.31
CA PRO A 145 20.72 -3.73 -3.43
C PRO A 145 22.03 -4.53 -3.58
N VAL A 146 21.94 -5.82 -3.89
CA VAL A 146 23.10 -6.68 -4.08
C VAL A 146 23.60 -6.69 -5.53
N HIS A 147 22.80 -6.19 -6.45
CA HIS A 147 23.14 -6.02 -7.86
C HIS A 147 23.19 -4.53 -8.22
N PRO A 148 24.02 -4.11 -9.20
CA PRO A 148 23.97 -2.76 -9.74
C PRO A 148 22.57 -2.47 -10.28
N VAL A 149 22.01 -1.31 -9.93
CA VAL A 149 20.67 -0.88 -10.31
C VAL A 149 20.78 0.45 -11.07
N ARG A 150 20.12 0.55 -12.21
CA ARG A 150 19.92 1.77 -12.97
C ARG A 150 18.60 2.41 -12.57
N PHE A 151 18.59 3.72 -12.30
CA PHE A 151 17.37 4.49 -12.10
C PHE A 151 16.79 4.89 -13.46
N LEU A 152 15.46 4.85 -13.57
CA LEU A 152 14.70 5.25 -14.75
C LEU A 152 13.83 6.46 -14.40
N HIS A 153 13.84 7.45 -15.25
CA HIS A 153 12.98 8.63 -15.17
C HIS A 153 11.95 8.62 -16.31
N SER A 154 11.02 9.55 -16.31
CA SER A 154 9.81 9.54 -17.16
C SER A 154 10.07 9.20 -18.63
N ALA A 155 11.15 9.70 -19.25
CA ALA A 155 11.46 9.39 -20.65
C ALA A 155 11.87 7.94 -20.86
N GLU A 156 12.65 7.37 -19.94
CA GLU A 156 13.10 5.97 -19.99
C GLU A 156 12.00 5.00 -19.59
N ILE A 157 11.07 5.44 -18.72
CA ILE A 157 9.87 4.68 -18.36
C ILE A 157 8.95 4.57 -19.58
N ALA A 158 8.72 5.67 -20.29
CA ALA A 158 7.88 5.68 -21.50
C ALA A 158 8.40 4.75 -22.62
N GLU A 159 9.71 4.52 -22.70
CA GLU A 159 10.29 3.55 -23.64
C GLU A 159 9.94 2.09 -23.33
N LEU A 160 9.44 1.81 -22.11
CA LEU A 160 9.05 0.48 -21.64
C LEU A 160 7.56 0.18 -21.83
N GLU A 161 6.74 1.15 -22.22
CA GLU A 161 5.27 1.02 -22.34
C GLU A 161 4.85 -0.13 -23.30
N ASP A 162 5.61 -0.32 -24.39
CA ASP A 162 5.32 -1.35 -25.39
C ASP A 162 5.84 -2.75 -25.01
N ASP A 163 6.51 -2.92 -23.86
CA ASP A 163 7.00 -4.24 -23.40
C ASP A 163 5.91 -4.97 -22.61
N GLU A 164 5.13 -5.83 -23.29
CA GLU A 164 4.04 -6.63 -22.70
C GLU A 164 4.43 -7.50 -21.48
N ARG A 165 5.73 -7.63 -21.20
CA ARG A 165 6.23 -8.36 -20.00
C ARG A 165 6.17 -7.52 -18.74
N ILE A 166 5.97 -6.19 -18.89
CA ILE A 166 5.91 -5.23 -17.79
C ILE A 166 4.42 -4.95 -17.52
N ASP A 167 3.85 -5.71 -16.61
CA ASP A 167 2.42 -5.69 -16.25
C ASP A 167 2.17 -5.29 -14.78
N GLU A 168 3.25 -5.20 -13.97
CA GLU A 168 3.15 -4.88 -12.54
C GLU A 168 3.99 -3.64 -12.16
N ALA A 169 5.11 -3.38 -12.82
CA ALA A 169 6.04 -2.33 -12.41
C ALA A 169 5.49 -0.92 -12.65
N PHE A 170 4.79 -0.71 -13.74
CA PHE A 170 4.20 0.57 -14.14
C PHE A 170 2.74 0.36 -14.55
N LEU A 171 1.94 1.42 -14.42
CA LEU A 171 0.53 1.38 -14.82
C LEU A 171 0.31 1.87 -16.26
N PHE A 172 1.13 2.82 -16.73
CA PHE A 172 1.01 3.45 -18.06
C PHE A 172 -0.39 4.03 -18.33
N GLU A 173 -1.01 4.64 -17.30
CA GLU A 173 -2.38 5.13 -17.34
C GLU A 173 -2.45 6.65 -17.26
N ASP A 174 -3.30 7.28 -18.06
CA ASP A 174 -3.43 8.75 -18.16
C ASP A 174 -3.86 9.44 -16.85
N TYR A 175 -4.56 8.72 -15.97
CA TYR A 175 -5.08 9.32 -14.73
C TYR A 175 -4.04 9.41 -13.60
N ILE A 176 -2.89 8.74 -13.76
CA ILE A 176 -1.86 8.64 -12.73
C ILE A 176 -0.47 8.61 -13.38
N GLU A 177 0.54 9.12 -12.70
CA GLU A 177 1.89 9.26 -13.24
C GLU A 177 2.83 8.19 -12.66
N ASP A 178 3.52 7.47 -13.54
CA ASP A 178 4.67 6.65 -13.20
C ASP A 178 5.90 7.55 -13.09
N VAL A 179 6.38 7.78 -11.87
CA VAL A 179 7.32 8.89 -11.56
C VAL A 179 8.76 8.46 -11.42
N LEU A 180 9.01 7.19 -11.14
CA LEU A 180 10.36 6.68 -10.87
C LEU A 180 10.42 5.19 -11.16
N GLY A 181 11.53 4.74 -11.76
CA GLY A 181 11.81 3.33 -11.97
C GLY A 181 13.21 2.94 -11.54
N THR A 182 13.41 1.65 -11.37
CA THR A 182 14.72 1.03 -11.15
C THR A 182 14.80 -0.26 -11.96
N ALA A 183 15.91 -0.50 -12.64
CA ALA A 183 16.07 -1.65 -13.51
C ALA A 183 17.45 -2.31 -13.39
N ILE A 184 17.51 -3.59 -13.72
CA ILE A 184 18.75 -4.35 -13.87
C ILE A 184 18.77 -4.91 -15.29
N TYR A 185 19.89 -4.67 -15.99
CA TYR A 185 20.17 -5.21 -17.31
C TYR A 185 21.39 -6.13 -17.25
N ASP A 186 21.48 -7.06 -18.18
CA ASP A 186 22.69 -7.85 -18.39
C ASP A 186 23.70 -7.10 -19.29
N ASP A 187 24.85 -7.72 -19.56
CA ASP A 187 25.92 -7.16 -20.42
C ASP A 187 25.48 -6.97 -21.88
N ALA A 188 24.38 -7.57 -22.30
CA ALA A 188 23.78 -7.42 -23.62
C ALA A 188 22.61 -6.42 -23.64
N GLU A 189 22.46 -5.60 -22.59
CA GLU A 189 21.35 -4.65 -22.39
C GLU A 189 19.95 -5.32 -22.36
N THR A 190 19.88 -6.61 -21.97
CA THR A 190 18.62 -7.29 -21.79
C THR A 190 18.06 -6.97 -20.40
N LEU A 191 16.80 -6.55 -20.33
CA LEU A 191 16.11 -6.26 -19.06
C LEU A 191 15.87 -7.56 -18.26
N LEU A 192 16.44 -7.63 -17.06
CA LEU A 192 16.33 -8.78 -16.15
C LEU A 192 15.32 -8.59 -15.03
N ALA A 193 15.14 -7.36 -14.56
CA ALA A 193 14.12 -6.97 -13.61
C ALA A 193 13.90 -5.46 -13.66
N VAL A 194 12.68 -5.05 -13.35
CA VAL A 194 12.30 -3.63 -13.24
C VAL A 194 11.33 -3.47 -12.08
N ALA A 195 11.46 -2.38 -11.34
CA ALA A 195 10.45 -1.92 -10.39
C ALA A 195 10.09 -0.47 -10.69
N GLY A 196 8.83 -0.15 -10.57
CA GLY A 196 8.28 1.17 -10.83
C GLY A 196 7.54 1.74 -9.64
N ALA A 197 7.40 3.04 -9.62
CA ALA A 197 6.64 3.77 -8.63
C ALA A 197 5.65 4.72 -9.29
N THR A 198 4.39 4.61 -8.87
CA THR A 198 3.27 5.43 -9.31
C THR A 198 2.88 6.43 -8.23
N ALA A 199 2.69 7.71 -8.59
CA ALA A 199 2.35 8.77 -7.65
C ALA A 199 0.87 8.79 -7.30
N ASN A 200 0.41 7.84 -6.46
CA ASN A 200 -1.00 7.73 -6.06
C ASN A 200 -1.47 8.92 -5.23
N SER A 201 -0.59 9.54 -4.44
CA SER A 201 -0.88 10.75 -3.69
C SER A 201 0.36 11.58 -3.44
N GLU A 202 0.18 12.76 -2.84
CA GLU A 202 1.30 13.59 -2.39
C GLU A 202 2.23 12.87 -1.41
N ARG A 203 1.72 11.93 -0.60
CA ARG A 203 2.47 11.28 0.49
C ARG A 203 2.87 9.84 0.21
N MET A 204 2.11 9.13 -0.60
CA MET A 204 2.27 7.70 -0.81
C MET A 204 2.44 7.36 -2.28
N TRP A 205 3.47 6.59 -2.58
CA TRP A 205 3.76 6.08 -3.93
C TRP A 205 3.70 4.56 -3.94
N GLU A 206 2.87 4.02 -4.82
CA GLU A 206 2.73 2.58 -5.00
C GLU A 206 3.87 2.02 -5.84
N MET A 207 4.37 0.85 -5.44
CA MET A 207 5.45 0.18 -6.15
C MET A 207 4.98 -1.16 -6.69
N GLY A 208 5.31 -1.41 -7.95
CA GLY A 208 5.22 -2.70 -8.60
C GLY A 208 6.59 -3.24 -9.03
N VAL A 209 6.67 -4.54 -9.37
CA VAL A 209 7.92 -5.17 -9.76
C VAL A 209 7.70 -6.33 -10.72
N ASN A 210 8.43 -6.33 -11.84
CA ASN A 210 8.55 -7.46 -12.76
C ASN A 210 9.97 -8.04 -12.71
N SER A 211 10.09 -9.37 -12.76
CA SER A 211 11.39 -10.06 -12.79
C SER A 211 11.37 -11.17 -13.84
N PHE A 212 12.29 -11.10 -14.77
CA PHE A 212 12.42 -12.00 -15.92
C PHE A 212 13.48 -13.10 -15.71
N ALA A 213 14.16 -13.08 -14.54
CA ALA A 213 15.15 -14.08 -14.17
C ALA A 213 15.01 -14.45 -12.68
N GLU A 214 14.36 -15.58 -12.42
CA GLU A 214 14.06 -16.05 -11.08
C GLU A 214 15.30 -16.51 -10.28
N GLY A 215 15.18 -16.46 -8.95
CA GLY A 215 16.18 -17.01 -8.03
C GLY A 215 17.48 -16.24 -7.91
N LYS A 216 17.68 -15.14 -8.65
CA LYS A 216 18.91 -14.34 -8.67
C LYS A 216 18.89 -13.15 -7.69
N GLY A 217 17.73 -12.80 -7.13
CA GLY A 217 17.58 -11.67 -6.21
C GLY A 217 17.45 -10.32 -6.93
N TYR A 218 17.24 -10.28 -8.22
CA TYR A 218 17.08 -9.05 -9.00
C TYR A 218 15.86 -8.25 -8.56
N ALA A 219 14.68 -8.89 -8.43
CA ALA A 219 13.47 -8.23 -7.93
C ALA A 219 13.68 -7.55 -6.57
N VAL A 220 14.37 -8.22 -5.65
CA VAL A 220 14.69 -7.65 -4.32
C VAL A 220 15.59 -6.44 -4.48
N SER A 221 16.61 -6.48 -5.36
CA SER A 221 17.55 -5.38 -5.55
C SER A 221 16.89 -4.15 -6.15
N VAL A 222 16.06 -4.30 -7.21
CA VAL A 222 15.34 -3.17 -7.81
C VAL A 222 14.34 -2.58 -6.81
N LEU A 223 13.55 -3.42 -6.11
CA LEU A 223 12.56 -2.94 -5.15
C LEU A 223 13.22 -2.26 -3.93
N SER A 224 14.38 -2.76 -3.45
CA SER A 224 15.12 -2.12 -2.35
C SER A 224 15.65 -0.75 -2.75
N ALA A 225 16.24 -0.62 -3.95
CA ALA A 225 16.77 0.64 -4.46
C ALA A 225 15.64 1.67 -4.64
N LEU A 226 14.53 1.26 -5.23
CA LEU A 226 13.35 2.11 -5.43
C LEU A 226 12.78 2.58 -4.08
N THR A 227 12.59 1.65 -3.13
CA THR A 227 12.11 1.95 -1.78
C THR A 227 12.98 3.01 -1.10
N GLN A 228 14.31 2.87 -1.20
CA GLN A 228 15.23 3.82 -0.58
C GLN A 228 15.15 5.21 -1.20
N GLU A 229 15.03 5.28 -2.53
CA GLU A 229 14.92 6.55 -3.23
C GLU A 229 13.60 7.27 -2.92
N ILE A 230 12.47 6.56 -2.87
CA ILE A 230 11.18 7.15 -2.49
C ILE A 230 11.24 7.71 -1.05
N LEU A 231 11.89 7.00 -0.12
CA LEU A 231 12.09 7.48 1.24
C LEU A 231 12.99 8.73 1.29
N ASN A 232 14.00 8.84 0.42
CA ASN A 232 14.84 10.04 0.28
C ASN A 232 14.03 11.25 -0.18
N GLN A 233 12.99 11.02 -0.99
CA GLN A 233 12.05 12.06 -1.44
C GLN A 233 10.94 12.35 -0.41
N GLU A 234 11.09 11.82 0.82
CA GLU A 234 10.17 12.02 1.93
C GLU A 234 8.74 11.50 1.68
N LYS A 235 8.59 10.55 0.77
CA LYS A 235 7.34 9.83 0.48
C LYS A 235 7.34 8.47 1.18
N VAL A 236 6.15 7.88 1.31
CA VAL A 236 5.99 6.51 1.83
C VAL A 236 5.82 5.57 0.65
N PRO A 237 6.82 4.72 0.36
CA PRO A 237 6.66 3.65 -0.62
C PRO A 237 5.77 2.56 -0.04
N TYR A 238 4.87 2.01 -0.84
CA TYR A 238 4.05 0.87 -0.46
C TYR A 238 3.84 -0.06 -1.66
N SER A 239 3.58 -1.34 -1.39
CA SER A 239 3.32 -2.34 -2.42
C SER A 239 2.17 -3.22 -2.00
N GLY A 240 1.16 -3.37 -2.85
CA GLY A 240 0.01 -4.25 -2.64
C GLY A 240 0.25 -5.64 -3.21
N THR A 241 -0.41 -6.66 -2.64
CA THR A 241 -0.38 -8.00 -3.20
C THR A 241 -1.59 -8.82 -2.77
N ALA A 242 -2.06 -9.69 -3.64
CA ALA A 242 -3.06 -10.68 -3.29
C ALA A 242 -2.53 -11.65 -2.22
N LEU A 243 -3.42 -12.14 -1.36
CA LEU A 243 -3.05 -13.03 -0.23
C LEU A 243 -2.37 -14.33 -0.69
N SER A 244 -2.68 -14.81 -1.88
CA SER A 244 -2.08 -16.04 -2.44
C SER A 244 -0.78 -15.81 -3.20
N HIS A 245 -0.40 -14.56 -3.49
CA HIS A 245 0.80 -14.23 -4.27
C HIS A 245 2.07 -14.24 -3.38
N THR A 246 2.41 -15.41 -2.86
CA THR A 246 3.52 -15.59 -1.91
C THR A 246 4.89 -15.21 -2.47
N ALA A 247 5.09 -15.29 -3.79
CA ALA A 247 6.34 -14.85 -4.44
C ALA A 247 6.54 -13.33 -4.25
N SER A 248 5.53 -12.52 -4.56
CA SER A 248 5.55 -11.07 -4.36
C SER A 248 5.72 -10.70 -2.88
N GLN A 249 4.99 -11.37 -1.98
CA GLN A 249 5.15 -11.17 -0.53
C GLN A 249 6.59 -11.42 -0.07
N ASN A 250 7.22 -12.50 -0.54
CA ASN A 250 8.62 -12.81 -0.21
C ASN A 250 9.60 -11.78 -0.76
N VAL A 251 9.37 -11.26 -1.97
CA VAL A 251 10.18 -10.16 -2.52
C VAL A 251 10.07 -8.92 -1.65
N SER A 252 8.85 -8.51 -1.29
CA SER A 252 8.58 -7.36 -0.42
C SER A 252 9.27 -7.51 0.95
N LEU A 253 9.11 -8.65 1.61
CA LEU A 253 9.76 -8.93 2.91
C LEU A 253 11.29 -8.86 2.80
N ARG A 254 11.88 -9.43 1.76
CA ARG A 254 13.34 -9.43 1.55
C ARG A 254 13.87 -8.06 1.16
N ALA A 255 13.05 -7.22 0.54
CA ALA A 255 13.35 -5.82 0.24
C ALA A 255 13.22 -4.89 1.47
N GLY A 256 12.86 -5.43 2.65
CA GLY A 256 12.76 -4.67 3.90
C GLY A 256 11.40 -4.05 4.15
N LEU A 257 10.38 -4.45 3.40
CA LEU A 257 8.99 -4.09 3.65
C LEU A 257 8.34 -5.10 4.59
N VAL A 258 7.26 -4.72 5.26
CA VAL A 258 6.48 -5.60 6.14
C VAL A 258 5.00 -5.35 5.96
N PRO A 259 4.14 -6.36 6.21
CA PRO A 259 2.70 -6.18 6.23
C PRO A 259 2.30 -5.03 7.17
N THR A 260 1.53 -4.07 6.68
CA THR A 260 1.20 -2.85 7.42
C THR A 260 -0.29 -2.57 7.48
N PHE A 261 -1.00 -2.72 6.36
CA PHE A 261 -2.43 -2.51 6.29
C PHE A 261 -3.08 -3.44 5.26
N CYS A 262 -4.39 -3.65 5.42
CA CYS A 262 -5.22 -4.30 4.40
C CYS A 262 -6.26 -3.33 3.89
N GLU A 263 -6.58 -3.41 2.62
CA GLU A 263 -7.59 -2.57 1.98
C GLU A 263 -8.48 -3.38 1.06
N LEU A 264 -9.78 -3.06 1.08
CA LEU A 264 -10.77 -3.55 0.13
C LEU A 264 -11.29 -2.37 -0.66
N THR A 265 -11.38 -2.54 -1.98
CA THR A 265 -12.00 -1.60 -2.92
C THR A 265 -13.07 -2.30 -3.73
N THR A 266 -13.94 -1.51 -4.35
CA THR A 266 -15.05 -2.02 -5.15
C THR A 266 -15.08 -1.33 -6.51
N LYS A 267 -15.60 -2.03 -7.52
CA LYS A 267 -15.82 -1.51 -8.87
C LYS A 267 -17.21 -1.87 -9.38
N LYS A 268 -17.63 -1.27 -10.47
CA LYS A 268 -18.87 -1.69 -11.17
C LYS A 268 -18.72 -3.12 -11.67
N SER A 269 -19.78 -3.92 -11.50
CA SER A 269 -19.86 -5.25 -12.11
C SER A 269 -19.90 -5.11 -13.63
N THR A 270 -19.11 -5.91 -14.34
CA THR A 270 -19.05 -5.94 -15.82
C THR A 270 -20.18 -6.76 -16.41
#